data_45282f8e1701fc060420a3380086ae5a
#
_entry.id   45282f8e1701fc060420a3380086ae5a
#
_cell.length_a   1.000
_cell.length_b   1.000
_cell.length_c   1.000
_cell.angle_alpha   90.00
_cell.angle_beta   90.00
_cell.angle_gamma   90.00
#
_symmetry.space_group_name_H-M   'P 1'
#
loop_
_entity.id
_entity.type
_entity.pdbx_description
1 polymer ?
#
loop_
_entity_poly.entity_id
_entity_poly.type
_entity_poly.pdbx_seq_one_letter_code
_entity_poly.pdbx_strand_id
1 'polypeptide(L)'
;NCNWMKLFLLMPLLVPSNAMGIVIKVLFDDQGIVNNFIVNVAGGQAVDFYSDKNIFYLLVGVFLIKNIGYNMLIWIAGLALIPTEIYDAAKVDGANDICILFRITIPNIRRTAYIVTILSLVNSFKIFRESYMIAGSYPAVTIYQLQNIFNNWFDKLEIGKMAAGAVVTLIFFGLLLLMFRFIILDLAALAEKAKTASRQKRYRRADKRKGDK
;
A
#
# COMPACT_ATOMS: atom_id res chain seq x y z
N ASN A 1 -10.44 2.81 -23.25
CA ASN A 1 -10.97 1.50 -22.83
C ASN A 1 -10.37 0.99 -21.51
N CYS A 2 -10.27 1.87 -20.50
CA CYS A 2 -9.63 1.53 -19.23
C CYS A 2 -10.59 0.86 -18.21
N ASN A 3 -11.89 0.73 -18.52
CA ASN A 3 -12.88 0.25 -17.55
C ASN A 3 -12.76 -1.27 -17.27
N TRP A 4 -12.48 -2.07 -18.29
CA TRP A 4 -12.29 -3.51 -18.14
C TRP A 4 -11.07 -3.87 -17.27
N MET A 5 -9.98 -3.11 -17.41
CA MET A 5 -8.79 -3.29 -16.61
C MET A 5 -9.04 -2.96 -15.13
N LYS A 6 -9.85 -1.93 -14.86
CA LYS A 6 -10.28 -1.58 -13.49
C LYS A 6 -11.12 -2.69 -12.87
N LEU A 7 -12.07 -3.24 -13.63
CA LEU A 7 -12.91 -4.37 -13.18
C LEU A 7 -12.08 -5.61 -12.88
N PHE A 8 -11.13 -5.94 -13.75
CA PHE A 8 -10.23 -7.08 -13.54
C PHE A 8 -9.38 -6.94 -12.28
N LEU A 9 -8.85 -5.74 -12.03
CA LEU A 9 -8.06 -5.47 -10.82
C LEU A 9 -8.89 -5.44 -9.53
N LEU A 10 -10.21 -5.24 -9.64
CA LEU A 10 -11.11 -5.28 -8.48
C LEU A 10 -11.61 -6.69 -8.15
N MET A 11 -11.52 -7.63 -9.10
CA MET A 11 -12.03 -8.98 -8.93
C MET A 11 -11.46 -9.70 -7.68
N PRO A 12 -10.15 -9.64 -7.39
CA PRO A 12 -9.58 -10.28 -6.21
C PRO A 12 -10.11 -9.72 -4.89
N LEU A 13 -10.57 -8.46 -4.86
CA LEU A 13 -11.14 -7.84 -3.68
C LEU A 13 -12.47 -8.47 -3.24
N LEU A 14 -13.24 -8.99 -4.20
CA LEU A 14 -14.54 -9.60 -3.94
C LEU A 14 -14.42 -11.02 -3.38
N VAL A 15 -13.23 -11.63 -3.49
CA VAL A 15 -13.01 -13.00 -3.00
C VAL A 15 -12.83 -12.97 -1.47
N PRO A 16 -13.66 -13.71 -0.71
CA PRO A 16 -13.47 -13.84 0.73
C PRO A 16 -12.09 -14.39 1.08
N SER A 17 -11.47 -13.91 2.16
CA SER A 17 -10.11 -14.31 2.56
C SER A 17 -9.96 -15.83 2.73
N ASN A 18 -10.99 -16.49 3.27
CA ASN A 18 -10.97 -17.95 3.45
C ASN A 18 -10.96 -18.69 2.11
N ALA A 19 -11.77 -18.25 1.14
CA ALA A 19 -11.78 -18.83 -0.20
C ALA A 19 -10.45 -18.56 -0.92
N MET A 20 -9.88 -17.37 -0.76
CA MET A 20 -8.58 -17.02 -1.33
C MET A 20 -7.47 -17.95 -0.81
N GLY A 21 -7.43 -18.25 0.49
CA GLY A 21 -6.46 -19.20 1.05
C GLY A 21 -6.54 -20.58 0.43
N ILE A 22 -7.76 -21.09 0.21
CA ILE A 22 -8.00 -22.39 -0.46
C ILE A 22 -7.55 -22.34 -1.93
N VAL A 23 -7.93 -21.28 -2.64
CA VAL A 23 -7.56 -21.10 -4.06
C VAL A 23 -6.03 -21.07 -4.22
N ILE A 24 -5.34 -20.35 -3.35
CA ILE A 24 -3.88 -20.29 -3.37
C ILE A 24 -3.29 -21.68 -3.12
N LYS A 25 -3.83 -22.39 -2.13
CA LYS A 25 -3.35 -23.75 -1.81
C LYS A 25 -3.48 -24.69 -2.99
N VAL A 26 -4.59 -24.65 -3.71
CA VAL A 26 -4.81 -25.48 -4.91
C VAL A 26 -3.96 -25.03 -6.11
N LEU A 27 -3.81 -23.73 -6.32
CA LEU A 27 -3.05 -23.19 -7.45
C LEU A 27 -1.55 -23.45 -7.35
N PHE A 28 -1.00 -23.28 -6.15
CA PHE A 28 0.44 -23.34 -5.89
C PHE A 28 0.91 -24.65 -5.25
N ASP A 29 0.03 -25.67 -5.22
CA ASP A 29 0.39 -27.03 -4.81
C ASP A 29 1.47 -27.62 -5.72
N ASP A 30 2.18 -28.64 -5.25
CA ASP A 30 3.24 -29.31 -6.04
C ASP A 30 2.72 -29.82 -7.38
N GLN A 31 1.50 -30.30 -7.43
CA GLN A 31 0.77 -30.71 -8.63
C GLN A 31 -0.25 -29.67 -9.10
N GLY A 32 -0.17 -28.44 -8.58
CA GLY A 32 -1.09 -27.37 -8.88
C GLY A 32 -0.94 -26.81 -10.30
N ILE A 33 -1.88 -25.95 -10.68
CA ILE A 33 -1.94 -25.37 -12.04
C ILE A 33 -0.66 -24.59 -12.35
N VAL A 34 -0.09 -23.88 -11.37
CA VAL A 34 1.12 -23.08 -11.57
C VAL A 34 2.33 -23.96 -11.85
N ASN A 35 2.55 -25.02 -11.07
CA ASN A 35 3.65 -25.94 -11.30
C ASN A 35 3.49 -26.73 -12.61
N ASN A 36 2.27 -27.16 -12.93
CA ASN A 36 1.99 -27.80 -14.23
C ASN A 36 2.31 -26.87 -15.41
N PHE A 37 2.00 -25.57 -15.29
CA PHE A 37 2.37 -24.59 -16.31
C PHE A 37 3.90 -24.41 -16.43
N ILE A 38 4.60 -24.30 -15.30
CA ILE A 38 6.06 -24.15 -15.26
C ILE A 38 6.74 -25.36 -15.92
N VAL A 39 6.32 -26.56 -15.57
CA VAL A 39 6.95 -27.80 -16.08
C VAL A 39 6.60 -28.07 -17.54
N ASN A 40 5.30 -28.03 -17.89
CA ASN A 40 4.83 -28.49 -19.19
C ASN A 40 4.87 -27.40 -20.28
N VAL A 41 4.79 -26.12 -19.92
CA VAL A 41 4.74 -25.02 -20.90
C VAL A 41 6.04 -24.23 -20.92
N ALA A 42 6.58 -23.88 -19.74
CA ALA A 42 7.81 -23.10 -19.65
C ALA A 42 9.09 -23.98 -19.66
N GLY A 43 8.97 -25.31 -19.58
CA GLY A 43 10.13 -26.24 -19.58
C GLY A 43 11.02 -26.12 -18.34
N GLY A 44 10.49 -25.54 -17.25
CA GLY A 44 11.20 -25.35 -15.99
C GLY A 44 11.07 -26.57 -15.06
N GLN A 45 11.69 -26.47 -13.89
CA GLN A 45 11.53 -27.44 -12.80
C GLN A 45 10.36 -27.05 -11.91
N ALA A 46 9.70 -28.02 -11.29
CA ALA A 46 8.67 -27.77 -10.28
C ALA A 46 9.27 -26.98 -9.11
N VAL A 47 8.54 -25.99 -8.66
CA VAL A 47 8.95 -25.09 -7.56
C VAL A 47 8.13 -25.44 -6.33
N ASP A 48 8.80 -25.74 -5.23
CA ASP A 48 8.13 -25.82 -3.92
C ASP A 48 7.86 -24.40 -3.40
N PHE A 49 6.61 -23.95 -3.58
CA PHE A 49 6.13 -22.65 -3.14
C PHE A 49 5.94 -22.55 -1.63
N TYR A 50 5.84 -23.68 -0.93
CA TYR A 50 5.63 -23.74 0.52
C TYR A 50 6.93 -23.89 1.30
N SER A 51 8.09 -24.00 0.63
CA SER A 51 9.39 -23.96 1.28
C SER A 51 9.60 -22.63 2.03
N ASP A 52 10.39 -22.66 3.10
CA ASP A 52 10.68 -21.52 3.97
C ASP A 52 11.14 -20.25 3.21
N LYS A 53 11.78 -20.43 2.07
CA LYS A 53 12.26 -19.32 1.23
C LYS A 53 11.16 -18.72 0.35
N ASN A 54 10.32 -19.57 -0.22
CA ASN A 54 9.35 -19.16 -1.27
C ASN A 54 8.01 -18.72 -0.69
N ILE A 55 7.61 -19.26 0.45
CA ILE A 55 6.32 -18.98 1.08
C ILE A 55 6.14 -17.51 1.43
N PHE A 56 7.22 -16.80 1.79
CA PHE A 56 7.17 -15.36 2.02
C PHE A 56 6.80 -14.58 0.75
N TYR A 57 7.44 -14.91 -0.37
CA TYR A 57 7.15 -14.26 -1.66
C TYR A 57 5.74 -14.56 -2.14
N LEU A 58 5.27 -15.79 -1.90
CA LEU A 58 3.90 -16.20 -2.19
C LEU A 58 2.90 -15.33 -1.43
N LEU A 59 3.08 -15.18 -0.11
CA LEU A 59 2.21 -14.34 0.71
C LEU A 59 2.25 -12.86 0.32
N VAL A 60 3.43 -12.32 0.01
CA VAL A 60 3.56 -10.94 -0.49
C VAL A 60 2.82 -10.78 -1.82
N GLY A 61 2.95 -11.73 -2.74
CA GLY A 61 2.22 -11.72 -4.00
C GLY A 61 0.70 -11.69 -3.81
N VAL A 62 0.19 -12.54 -2.93
CA VAL A 62 -1.22 -12.59 -2.55
C VAL A 62 -1.71 -11.28 -1.95
N PHE A 63 -0.92 -10.70 -1.04
CA PHE A 63 -1.21 -9.40 -0.45
C PHE A 63 -1.30 -8.29 -1.51
N LEU A 64 -0.34 -8.25 -2.42
CA LEU A 64 -0.33 -7.25 -3.50
C LEU A 64 -1.55 -7.41 -4.40
N ILE A 65 -1.83 -8.61 -4.90
CA ILE A 65 -2.96 -8.88 -5.78
C ILE A 65 -4.28 -8.47 -5.13
N LYS A 66 -4.45 -8.78 -3.85
CA LYS A 66 -5.68 -8.49 -3.12
C LYS A 66 -5.87 -7.00 -2.82
N ASN A 67 -4.78 -6.27 -2.54
CA ASN A 67 -4.87 -4.87 -2.13
C ASN A 67 -4.70 -3.87 -3.28
N ILE A 68 -4.17 -4.29 -4.43
CA ILE A 68 -3.90 -3.36 -5.54
C ILE A 68 -5.18 -2.69 -6.06
N GLY A 69 -6.27 -3.46 -6.22
CA GLY A 69 -7.55 -2.94 -6.69
C GLY A 69 -8.16 -1.91 -5.74
N TYR A 70 -8.15 -2.21 -4.44
CA TYR A 70 -8.65 -1.32 -3.41
C TYR A 70 -7.84 -0.02 -3.33
N ASN A 71 -6.52 -0.14 -3.27
CA ASN A 71 -5.63 1.04 -3.24
C ASN A 71 -5.78 1.88 -4.51
N MET A 72 -5.92 1.25 -5.68
CA MET A 72 -6.13 1.95 -6.95
C MET A 72 -7.42 2.79 -6.93
N LEU A 73 -8.52 2.27 -6.36
CA LEU A 73 -9.76 3.05 -6.24
C LEU A 73 -9.58 4.30 -5.40
N ILE A 74 -8.89 4.20 -4.26
CA ILE A 74 -8.64 5.34 -3.38
C ILE A 74 -7.76 6.37 -4.08
N TRP A 75 -6.73 5.93 -4.82
CA TRP A 75 -5.89 6.83 -5.61
C TRP A 75 -6.67 7.54 -6.72
N ILE A 76 -7.53 6.84 -7.46
CA ILE A 76 -8.38 7.43 -8.49
C ILE A 76 -9.32 8.47 -7.87
N ALA A 77 -9.97 8.15 -6.75
CA ALA A 77 -10.84 9.08 -6.05
C ALA A 77 -10.07 10.32 -5.57
N GLY A 78 -8.87 10.14 -5.01
CA GLY A 78 -8.02 11.25 -4.60
C GLY A 78 -7.56 12.15 -5.74
N LEU A 79 -7.25 11.58 -6.90
CA LEU A 79 -6.89 12.33 -8.10
C LEU A 79 -8.10 13.11 -8.67
N ALA A 80 -9.29 12.52 -8.62
CA ALA A 80 -10.52 13.17 -9.09
C ALA A 80 -10.93 14.40 -8.26
N LEU A 81 -10.41 14.55 -7.04
CA LEU A 81 -10.64 15.74 -6.21
C LEU A 81 -9.82 16.96 -6.65
N ILE A 82 -8.87 16.81 -7.56
CA ILE A 82 -8.06 17.92 -8.06
C ILE A 82 -8.83 18.56 -9.24
N PRO A 83 -9.21 19.85 -9.15
CA PRO A 83 -9.91 20.54 -10.23
C PRO A 83 -9.10 20.54 -11.53
N THR A 84 -9.75 20.26 -12.64
CA THR A 84 -9.11 20.22 -13.98
C THR A 84 -8.54 21.57 -14.38
N GLU A 85 -9.15 22.65 -13.95
CA GLU A 85 -8.74 24.03 -14.23
C GLU A 85 -7.31 24.34 -13.78
N ILE A 86 -6.84 23.66 -12.71
CA ILE A 86 -5.46 23.82 -12.22
C ILE A 86 -4.47 23.22 -13.24
N TYR A 87 -4.82 22.10 -13.86
CA TYR A 87 -4.01 21.46 -14.89
C TYR A 87 -4.00 22.28 -16.18
N ASP A 88 -5.13 22.80 -16.57
CA ASP A 88 -5.28 23.60 -17.77
C ASP A 88 -4.53 24.93 -17.64
N ALA A 89 -4.63 25.62 -16.52
CA ALA A 89 -3.85 26.82 -16.22
C ALA A 89 -2.33 26.54 -16.27
N ALA A 90 -1.88 25.42 -15.72
CA ALA A 90 -0.46 25.06 -15.75
C ALA A 90 0.04 24.76 -17.17
N LYS A 91 -0.78 24.16 -18.03
CA LYS A 91 -0.46 23.93 -19.44
C LYS A 91 -0.35 25.22 -20.23
N VAL A 92 -1.26 26.17 -19.98
CA VAL A 92 -1.20 27.51 -20.58
C VAL A 92 0.07 28.25 -20.16
N ASP A 93 0.50 28.06 -18.90
CA ASP A 93 1.78 28.60 -18.38
C ASP A 93 3.02 27.88 -18.95
N GLY A 94 2.86 26.90 -19.86
CA GLY A 94 3.95 26.15 -20.49
C GLY A 94 4.61 25.11 -19.58
N ALA A 95 3.94 24.66 -18.52
CA ALA A 95 4.46 23.61 -17.65
C ALA A 95 4.43 22.24 -18.37
N ASN A 96 5.55 21.52 -18.34
CA ASN A 96 5.61 20.16 -18.86
C ASN A 96 4.95 19.18 -17.86
N ASP A 97 4.62 17.96 -18.32
CA ASP A 97 3.92 16.93 -17.52
C ASP A 97 4.69 16.56 -16.23
N ILE A 98 6.02 16.52 -16.27
CA ILE A 98 6.85 16.26 -15.10
C ILE A 98 6.72 17.38 -14.06
N CYS A 99 6.71 18.64 -14.53
CA CYS A 99 6.50 19.79 -13.65
C CYS A 99 5.10 19.77 -13.01
N ILE A 100 4.08 19.42 -13.78
CA ILE A 100 2.71 19.25 -13.34
C ILE A 100 2.62 18.14 -12.28
N LEU A 101 3.25 16.98 -12.54
CA LEU A 101 3.26 15.86 -11.61
C LEU A 101 3.85 16.27 -10.25
N PHE A 102 5.06 16.82 -10.22
CA PHE A 102 5.76 17.11 -8.95
C PHE A 102 5.28 18.38 -8.24
N ARG A 103 4.79 19.38 -8.98
CA ARG A 103 4.38 20.67 -8.38
C ARG A 103 2.87 20.79 -8.13
N ILE A 104 2.06 20.01 -8.82
CA ILE A 104 0.60 20.09 -8.70
C ILE A 104 0.05 18.77 -8.17
N THR A 105 0.27 17.67 -8.88
CA THR A 105 -0.38 16.39 -8.55
C THR A 105 0.08 15.85 -7.20
N ILE A 106 1.37 15.60 -7.02
CA ILE A 106 1.92 15.01 -5.79
C ILE A 106 1.56 15.82 -4.54
N PRO A 107 1.69 17.16 -4.51
CA PRO A 107 1.29 17.93 -3.33
C PRO A 107 -0.21 17.85 -3.01
N ASN A 108 -1.07 17.77 -4.01
CA ASN A 108 -2.52 17.72 -3.79
C ASN A 108 -2.99 16.35 -3.30
N ILE A 109 -2.38 15.25 -3.77
CA ILE A 109 -2.77 13.89 -3.37
C ILE A 109 -2.13 13.42 -2.05
N ARG A 110 -1.37 14.26 -1.34
CA ARG A 110 -0.72 13.87 -0.07
C ARG A 110 -1.68 13.34 0.98
N ARG A 111 -2.88 13.93 1.08
CA ARG A 111 -3.91 13.45 2.01
C ARG A 111 -4.36 12.03 1.64
N THR A 112 -4.54 11.78 0.35
CA THR A 112 -4.87 10.45 -0.17
C THR A 112 -3.75 9.46 0.09
N ALA A 113 -2.48 9.85 -0.15
CA ALA A 113 -1.32 9.03 0.15
C ALA A 113 -1.27 8.62 1.63
N TYR A 114 -1.56 9.54 2.54
CA TYR A 114 -1.63 9.25 3.99
C TYR A 114 -2.73 8.22 4.30
N ILE A 115 -3.92 8.41 3.75
CA ILE A 115 -5.04 7.47 3.94
C ILE A 115 -4.67 6.09 3.39
N VAL A 116 -4.13 6.00 2.17
CA VAL A 116 -3.71 4.74 1.56
C VAL A 116 -2.64 4.04 2.40
N THR A 117 -1.67 4.79 2.92
CA THR A 117 -0.61 4.23 3.76
C THR A 117 -1.17 3.61 5.04
N ILE A 118 -2.08 4.33 5.74
CA ILE A 118 -2.73 3.80 6.96
C ILE A 118 -3.55 2.56 6.64
N LEU A 119 -4.37 2.61 5.59
CA LEU A 119 -5.21 1.49 5.21
C LEU A 119 -4.39 0.28 4.76
N SER A 120 -3.30 0.48 4.03
CA SER A 120 -2.36 -0.59 3.65
C SER A 120 -1.69 -1.21 4.87
N LEU A 121 -1.31 -0.38 5.86
CA LEU A 121 -0.76 -0.87 7.12
C LEU A 121 -1.79 -1.74 7.87
N VAL A 122 -3.02 -1.26 8.02
CA VAL A 122 -4.09 -2.05 8.67
C VAL A 122 -4.38 -3.34 7.90
N ASN A 123 -4.41 -3.29 6.57
CA ASN A 123 -4.64 -4.46 5.74
C ASN A 123 -3.50 -5.47 5.79
N SER A 124 -2.25 -5.03 6.06
CA SER A 124 -1.12 -5.96 6.21
C SER A 124 -1.30 -6.93 7.39
N PHE A 125 -2.03 -6.54 8.43
CA PHE A 125 -2.37 -7.45 9.53
C PHE A 125 -3.44 -8.48 9.16
N LYS A 126 -4.30 -8.15 8.21
CA LYS A 126 -5.39 -9.06 7.79
C LYS A 126 -4.88 -10.25 6.98
N ILE A 127 -3.66 -10.19 6.44
CA ILE A 127 -3.06 -11.31 5.68
C ILE A 127 -2.81 -12.54 6.55
N PHE A 128 -2.87 -12.39 7.88
CA PHE A 128 -2.83 -13.52 8.81
C PHE A 128 -3.83 -14.62 8.43
N ARG A 129 -5.02 -14.27 7.95
CA ARG A 129 -6.04 -15.26 7.58
C ARG A 129 -5.57 -16.16 6.46
N GLU A 130 -4.97 -15.58 5.42
CA GLU A 130 -4.41 -16.32 4.30
C GLU A 130 -3.22 -17.16 4.76
N SER A 131 -2.31 -16.60 5.55
CA SER A 131 -1.18 -17.30 6.14
C SER A 131 -1.61 -18.50 6.99
N TYR A 132 -2.63 -18.29 7.83
CA TYR A 132 -3.15 -19.34 8.70
C TYR A 132 -3.80 -20.49 7.91
N MET A 133 -4.54 -20.17 6.84
CA MET A 133 -5.15 -21.18 5.96
C MET A 133 -4.11 -21.99 5.19
N ILE A 134 -2.99 -21.38 4.85
CA ILE A 134 -1.91 -22.03 4.09
C ILE A 134 -1.05 -22.90 5.01
N ALA A 135 -0.61 -22.36 6.16
CA ALA A 135 0.46 -22.93 6.98
C ALA A 135 0.04 -23.24 8.44
N GLY A 136 -1.22 -23.01 8.80
CA GLY A 136 -1.76 -23.33 10.12
C GLY A 136 -1.29 -22.43 11.25
N SER A 137 -1.38 -22.96 12.50
CA SER A 137 -1.09 -22.20 13.74
C SER A 137 0.41 -21.93 13.95
N TYR A 138 1.27 -22.78 13.41
CA TYR A 138 2.74 -22.71 13.56
C TYR A 138 3.41 -22.71 12.19
N PRO A 139 3.28 -21.60 11.44
CA PRO A 139 3.90 -21.49 10.13
C PRO A 139 5.44 -21.38 10.24
N ALA A 140 6.12 -21.46 9.11
CA ALA A 140 7.55 -21.20 9.00
C ALA A 140 7.94 -19.86 9.63
N VAL A 141 9.15 -19.76 10.19
CA VAL A 141 9.62 -18.54 10.87
C VAL A 141 9.55 -17.29 9.97
N THR A 142 9.78 -17.48 8.68
CA THR A 142 9.75 -16.39 7.68
C THR A 142 8.40 -15.71 7.52
N ILE A 143 7.29 -16.39 7.85
CA ILE A 143 5.92 -15.88 7.75
C ILE A 143 5.20 -15.86 9.10
N TYR A 144 5.93 -16.07 10.20
CA TYR A 144 5.37 -16.03 11.54
C TYR A 144 5.04 -14.59 11.92
N GLN A 145 3.76 -14.30 12.05
CA GLN A 145 3.24 -12.96 12.27
C GLN A 145 2.85 -12.73 13.72
N LEU A 146 2.76 -11.46 14.12
CA LEU A 146 2.28 -11.07 15.45
C LEU A 146 0.90 -11.70 15.78
N GLN A 147 0.03 -11.79 14.79
CA GLN A 147 -1.30 -12.41 14.94
C GLN A 147 -1.22 -13.91 15.28
N ASN A 148 -0.19 -14.64 14.77
CA ASN A 148 0.03 -16.04 15.16
C ASN A 148 0.32 -16.16 16.67
N ILE A 149 1.10 -15.22 17.23
CA ILE A 149 1.40 -15.19 18.67
C ILE A 149 0.11 -15.02 19.46
N PHE A 150 -0.74 -14.06 19.08
CA PHE A 150 -2.03 -13.84 19.75
C PHE A 150 -2.96 -15.04 19.64
N ASN A 151 -3.04 -15.66 18.45
CA ASN A 151 -3.86 -16.85 18.26
C ASN A 151 -3.37 -18.01 19.14
N ASN A 152 -2.06 -18.23 19.19
CA ASN A 152 -1.47 -19.30 20.00
C ASN A 152 -1.66 -19.05 21.51
N TRP A 153 -1.61 -17.80 21.99
CA TRP A 153 -1.95 -17.46 23.37
C TRP A 153 -3.44 -17.67 23.66
N PHE A 154 -4.29 -17.37 22.70
CA PHE A 154 -5.73 -17.62 22.82
C PHE A 154 -6.02 -19.10 22.94
N ASP A 155 -5.45 -19.93 22.06
CA ASP A 155 -5.64 -21.39 22.07
C ASP A 155 -5.16 -22.01 23.40
N LYS A 156 -4.12 -21.40 24.01
CA LYS A 156 -3.58 -21.82 25.32
C LYS A 156 -4.28 -21.17 26.52
N LEU A 157 -5.28 -20.34 26.30
CA LEU A 157 -6.00 -19.56 27.31
C LEU A 157 -5.08 -18.65 28.17
N GLU A 158 -3.98 -18.20 27.61
CA GLU A 158 -3.01 -17.31 28.28
C GLU A 158 -3.46 -15.85 28.21
N ILE A 159 -4.63 -15.53 28.79
CA ILE A 159 -5.30 -14.24 28.70
C ILE A 159 -4.42 -13.07 29.18
N GLY A 160 -3.62 -13.30 30.22
CA GLY A 160 -2.69 -12.29 30.75
C GLY A 160 -1.63 -11.86 29.72
N LYS A 161 -1.06 -12.81 28.97
CA LYS A 161 -0.10 -12.52 27.88
C LYS A 161 -0.78 -11.80 26.73
N MET A 162 -2.00 -12.21 26.37
CA MET A 162 -2.79 -11.52 25.34
C MET A 162 -3.06 -10.07 25.70
N ALA A 163 -3.51 -9.79 26.92
CA ALA A 163 -3.78 -8.43 27.38
C ALA A 163 -2.52 -7.56 27.36
N ALA A 164 -1.40 -8.07 27.89
CA ALA A 164 -0.13 -7.36 27.87
C ALA A 164 0.37 -7.11 26.42
N GLY A 165 0.30 -8.13 25.57
CA GLY A 165 0.66 -8.01 24.15
C GLY A 165 -0.20 -7.00 23.41
N ALA A 166 -1.50 -6.95 23.67
CA ALA A 166 -2.42 -5.99 23.07
C ALA A 166 -2.06 -4.54 23.46
N VAL A 167 -1.73 -4.28 24.73
CA VAL A 167 -1.31 -2.95 25.19
C VAL A 167 0.01 -2.54 24.51
N VAL A 168 1.01 -3.41 24.48
CA VAL A 168 2.29 -3.13 23.80
C VAL A 168 2.08 -2.85 22.32
N THR A 169 1.26 -3.65 21.67
CA THR A 169 0.92 -3.48 20.25
C THR A 169 0.22 -2.14 19.99
N LEU A 170 -0.75 -1.77 20.84
CA LEU A 170 -1.46 -0.50 20.73
C LEU A 170 -0.53 0.69 20.89
N ILE A 171 0.39 0.66 21.85
CA ILE A 171 1.39 1.72 22.06
C ILE A 171 2.31 1.81 20.84
N PHE A 172 2.83 0.68 20.37
CA PHE A 172 3.73 0.64 19.21
C PHE A 172 3.08 1.24 17.96
N PHE A 173 1.86 0.81 17.63
CA PHE A 173 1.13 1.34 16.47
C PHE A 173 0.70 2.79 16.66
N GLY A 174 0.30 3.17 17.86
CA GLY A 174 0.00 4.56 18.19
C GLY A 174 1.19 5.49 17.94
N LEU A 175 2.37 5.11 18.40
CA LEU A 175 3.62 5.86 18.16
C LEU A 175 3.98 5.89 16.67
N LEU A 176 3.83 4.77 15.95
CA LEU A 176 4.11 4.68 14.53
C LEU A 176 3.18 5.60 13.72
N LEU A 177 1.89 5.62 14.02
CA LEU A 177 0.92 6.51 13.39
C LEU A 177 1.22 7.99 13.70
N LEU A 178 1.61 8.33 14.92
CA LEU A 178 2.05 9.68 15.29
C LEU A 178 3.29 10.07 14.50
N MET A 179 4.28 9.20 14.38
CA MET A 179 5.47 9.46 13.58
C MET A 179 5.13 9.75 12.12
N PHE A 180 4.26 8.94 11.49
CA PHE A 180 3.80 9.20 10.12
C PHE A 180 3.07 10.53 9.98
N ARG A 181 2.23 10.87 10.96
CA ARG A 181 1.54 12.16 10.99
C ARG A 181 2.53 13.32 11.03
N PHE A 182 3.56 13.27 11.90
CA PHE A 182 4.58 14.29 11.98
C PHE A 182 5.36 14.44 10.67
N ILE A 183 5.82 13.36 10.08
CA ILE A 183 6.52 13.36 8.79
C ILE A 183 5.68 14.06 7.71
N ILE A 184 4.40 13.75 7.61
CA ILE A 184 3.52 14.31 6.58
C ILE A 184 3.22 15.78 6.83
N LEU A 185 3.01 16.20 8.09
CA LEU A 185 2.77 17.60 8.43
C LEU A 185 4.03 18.46 8.21
N ASP A 186 5.21 17.95 8.56
CA ASP A 186 6.46 18.68 8.34
C ASP A 186 6.79 18.82 6.86
N LEU A 187 6.61 17.76 6.07
CA LEU A 187 6.72 17.84 4.62
C LEU A 187 5.73 18.84 4.01
N ALA A 188 4.51 18.91 4.57
CA ALA A 188 3.52 19.91 4.15
C ALA A 188 3.96 21.33 4.47
N ALA A 189 4.44 21.57 5.69
CA ALA A 189 4.93 22.87 6.13
C ALA A 189 6.16 23.33 5.34
N LEU A 190 7.10 22.42 5.05
CA LEU A 190 8.26 22.71 4.21
C LEU A 190 7.88 23.07 2.77
N ALA A 191 6.92 22.35 2.18
CA ALA A 191 6.42 22.65 0.84
C ALA A 191 5.71 24.00 0.78
N GLU A 192 4.99 24.39 1.84
CA GLU A 192 4.32 25.68 1.93
C GLU A 192 5.33 26.83 2.12
N LYS A 193 6.33 26.65 2.98
CA LYS A 193 7.46 27.59 3.12
C LYS A 193 8.22 27.79 1.82
N ALA A 194 8.47 26.73 1.05
CA ALA A 194 9.11 26.83 -0.26
C ALA A 194 8.25 27.62 -1.27
N LYS A 195 6.91 27.41 -1.26
CA LYS A 195 5.96 28.17 -2.09
C LYS A 195 5.94 29.68 -1.75
N THR A 196 5.90 30.01 -0.47
CA THR A 196 5.90 31.41 -0.01
C THR A 196 7.21 32.10 -0.33
N ALA A 197 8.34 31.44 -0.12
CA ALA A 197 9.67 31.96 -0.47
C ALA A 197 9.82 32.21 -1.98
N SER A 198 9.28 31.31 -2.82
CA SER A 198 9.32 31.47 -4.27
C SER A 198 8.41 32.63 -4.76
N ARG A 199 7.26 32.83 -4.13
CA ARG A 199 6.37 33.97 -4.38
C ARG A 199 7.05 35.29 -3.99
N GLN A 200 7.67 35.37 -2.82
CA GLN A 200 8.39 36.60 -2.38
C GLN A 200 9.54 36.93 -3.33
N LYS A 201 10.30 35.94 -3.83
CA LYS A 201 11.35 36.18 -4.81
C LYS A 201 10.78 36.74 -6.14
N ARG A 202 9.62 36.26 -6.59
CA ARG A 202 8.95 36.80 -7.79
C ARG A 202 8.49 38.24 -7.60
N TYR A 203 7.87 38.57 -6.46
CA TYR A 203 7.46 39.95 -6.14
C TYR A 203 8.65 40.91 -6.09
N ARG A 204 9.75 40.55 -5.40
CA ARG A 204 10.98 41.37 -5.35
C ARG A 204 11.61 41.60 -6.72
N ARG A 205 11.54 40.61 -7.62
CA ARG A 205 12.05 40.77 -9.02
C ARG A 205 11.15 41.65 -9.86
N ALA A 206 9.84 41.60 -9.65
CA ALA A 206 8.89 42.46 -10.37
C ALA A 206 9.00 43.93 -9.91
N ASP A 207 9.23 44.16 -8.62
CA ASP A 207 9.37 45.49 -8.04
C ASP A 207 10.68 46.19 -8.51
N LYS A 208 11.81 45.45 -8.53
CA LYS A 208 13.05 45.97 -9.11
C LYS A 208 12.92 46.38 -10.57
N ARG A 209 12.17 45.63 -11.38
CA ARG A 209 11.92 45.96 -12.82
C ARG A 209 11.04 47.19 -13.02
N LYS A 210 10.25 47.59 -12.01
CA LYS A 210 9.41 48.81 -12.06
C LYS A 210 10.18 50.05 -11.57
N GLY A 211 11.19 49.87 -10.71
CA GLY A 211 12.03 50.95 -10.24
C GLY A 211 13.16 51.38 -11.19
N ASP A 212 13.51 50.49 -12.16
CA ASP A 212 14.53 50.77 -13.18
C ASP A 212 13.95 51.39 -14.48
N LYS A 213 12.65 51.77 -14.49
CA LYS A 213 11.97 52.53 -15.52
C LYS A 213 11.58 53.92 -15.02
#